data_7d85b9e1f2c831ab2812b368ac64a6f3
#
_entry.id   7d85b9e1f2c831ab2812b368ac64a6f3
#
_cell.length_a   1.000
_cell.length_b   1.000
_cell.length_c   1.000
_cell.angle_alpha   90.00
_cell.angle_beta   90.00
_cell.angle_gamma   90.00
#
_symmetry.space_group_name_H-M   'P 1'
#
loop_
_entity.id
_entity.type
_entity.pdbx_description
1 polymer ?
#
loop_
_entity_poly.entity_id
_entity_poly.type
_entity_poly.pdbx_seq_one_letter_code
_entity_poly.pdbx_strand_id
1 'polypeptide(L)'
;MKKFGQFVVKARYVILLISILLLIPAGIGYMNTKVNYDLLYYLPDGIDTMTGQDIMMDEFDSGAFSIVMVDKMDDKDVTKLIDKMKKVDHVSKVLWYDSFEKAGVPKSMLPDDVYKAFNKGTSTIMMVIFDDTSSGEGTMDAITQLRNLTQKQCYISGISAIVTDTKVLVEQEMFIYVCIAALVSIVVLSLLMDSYLISIFFMLSIGMAIIYNLGSNFVVGEISYLTKALAAVLQLGVTMDYSIFLWHSFEEELEKHDGDSKSAMADAIAATISSVVSSSITTVACFIALCFMSFTLGLDLGIVMAK
;
A
#
# COMPACT_ATOMS: atom_id res chain seq x y z
N MET A 1 -25.45 -30.40 5.07
CA MET A 1 -25.47 -29.21 4.26
C MET A 1 -26.84 -28.51 4.27
N LYS A 2 -27.99 -29.17 4.01
CA LYS A 2 -29.31 -28.53 4.04
C LYS A 2 -29.68 -27.80 5.35
N LYS A 3 -29.35 -28.36 6.54
CA LYS A 3 -29.55 -27.69 7.85
C LYS A 3 -28.79 -26.37 7.96
N PHE A 4 -27.62 -26.26 7.35
CA PHE A 4 -26.83 -25.02 7.34
C PHE A 4 -27.50 -23.96 6.46
N GLY A 5 -27.93 -24.30 5.24
CA GLY A 5 -28.66 -23.38 4.37
C GLY A 5 -29.95 -22.85 5.03
N GLN A 6 -30.74 -23.73 5.65
CA GLN A 6 -31.93 -23.34 6.42
C GLN A 6 -31.60 -22.41 7.59
N PHE A 7 -30.52 -22.66 8.31
CA PHE A 7 -30.03 -21.77 9.39
C PHE A 7 -29.71 -20.37 8.87
N VAL A 8 -28.91 -20.29 7.78
CA VAL A 8 -28.51 -19.00 7.17
C VAL A 8 -29.76 -18.21 6.72
N VAL A 9 -30.69 -18.84 6.02
CA VAL A 9 -31.94 -18.19 5.57
C VAL A 9 -32.77 -17.71 6.75
N LYS A 10 -32.88 -18.49 7.83
CA LYS A 10 -33.61 -18.12 9.04
C LYS A 10 -32.94 -16.96 9.78
N ALA A 11 -31.61 -16.96 9.87
CA ALA A 11 -30.83 -15.97 10.60
C ALA A 11 -30.44 -14.74 9.75
N ARG A 12 -30.90 -14.61 8.50
CA ARG A 12 -30.45 -13.61 7.53
C ARG A 12 -30.41 -12.17 8.05
N TYR A 13 -31.42 -11.74 8.80
CA TYR A 13 -31.50 -10.37 9.35
C TYR A 13 -30.48 -10.16 10.47
N VAL A 14 -30.22 -11.19 11.28
CA VAL A 14 -29.23 -11.15 12.36
C VAL A 14 -27.83 -11.12 11.75
N ILE A 15 -27.56 -11.94 10.73
CA ILE A 15 -26.30 -11.96 10.01
C ILE A 15 -26.03 -10.59 9.37
N LEU A 16 -27.01 -10.01 8.69
CA LEU A 16 -26.89 -8.69 8.08
C LEU A 16 -26.64 -7.59 9.12
N LEU A 17 -27.34 -7.62 10.25
CA LEU A 17 -27.11 -6.66 11.33
C LEU A 17 -25.69 -6.77 11.90
N ILE A 18 -25.22 -7.99 12.17
CA ILE A 18 -23.85 -8.23 12.67
C ILE A 18 -22.84 -7.75 11.64
N SER A 19 -23.05 -8.04 10.36
CA SER A 19 -22.15 -7.57 9.30
C SER A 19 -22.06 -6.04 9.29
N ILE A 20 -23.18 -5.32 9.36
CA ILE A 20 -23.18 -3.85 9.41
C ILE A 20 -22.47 -3.33 10.67
N LEU A 21 -22.71 -3.96 11.83
CA LEU A 21 -22.04 -3.56 13.09
C LEU A 21 -20.52 -3.77 13.03
N LEU A 22 -20.04 -4.83 12.37
CA LEU A 22 -18.62 -5.12 12.21
C LEU A 22 -17.90 -4.11 11.28
N LEU A 23 -18.61 -3.35 10.46
CA LEU A 23 -17.99 -2.27 9.66
C LEU A 23 -17.40 -1.17 10.54
N ILE A 24 -17.95 -0.92 11.74
CA ILE A 24 -17.44 0.12 12.63
C ILE A 24 -16.02 -0.22 13.11
N PRO A 25 -15.76 -1.35 13.78
CA PRO A 25 -14.39 -1.70 14.19
C PRO A 25 -13.45 -1.93 12.99
N ALA A 26 -13.96 -2.43 11.86
CA ALA A 26 -13.16 -2.57 10.65
C ALA A 26 -12.73 -1.20 10.08
N GLY A 27 -13.64 -0.22 10.06
CA GLY A 27 -13.29 1.15 9.64
C GLY A 27 -12.23 1.80 10.55
N ILE A 28 -12.38 1.64 11.86
CA ILE A 28 -11.38 2.13 12.83
C ILE A 28 -10.05 1.41 12.62
N GLY A 29 -10.04 0.10 12.43
CA GLY A 29 -8.85 -0.68 12.16
C GLY A 29 -8.14 -0.25 10.87
N TYR A 30 -8.89 0.01 9.80
CA TYR A 30 -8.35 0.54 8.54
C TYR A 30 -7.61 1.87 8.72
N MET A 31 -8.16 2.78 9.52
CA MET A 31 -7.54 4.08 9.78
C MET A 31 -6.26 3.97 10.64
N ASN A 32 -6.16 2.93 11.46
CA ASN A 32 -5.01 2.70 12.35
C ASN A 32 -3.94 1.77 11.75
N THR A 33 -4.19 1.14 10.60
CA THR A 33 -3.20 0.30 9.93
C THR A 33 -2.16 1.18 9.25
N LYS A 34 -0.89 1.02 9.63
CA LYS A 34 0.23 1.69 8.97
C LYS A 34 0.52 1.04 7.62
N VAL A 35 0.93 1.86 6.65
CA VAL A 35 1.29 1.40 5.31
C VAL A 35 2.74 1.74 5.03
N ASN A 36 3.57 0.71 4.78
CA ASN A 36 4.96 0.88 4.43
C ASN A 36 5.13 0.98 2.90
N TYR A 37 5.84 2.01 2.47
CA TYR A 37 6.10 2.30 1.05
C TYR A 37 7.53 1.90 0.64
N ASP A 38 8.37 1.45 1.58
CA ASP A 38 9.73 0.99 1.32
C ASP A 38 9.77 -0.52 1.11
N LEU A 39 10.10 -0.94 -0.10
CA LEU A 39 10.28 -2.36 -0.40
C LEU A 39 11.57 -2.94 0.19
N LEU A 40 12.55 -2.10 0.50
CA LEU A 40 13.80 -2.55 1.10
C LEU A 40 13.59 -3.03 2.54
N TYR A 41 12.60 -2.47 3.24
CA TYR A 41 12.20 -2.91 4.58
C TYR A 41 11.84 -4.39 4.65
N TYR A 42 11.38 -4.97 3.54
CA TYR A 42 10.96 -6.38 3.48
C TYR A 42 12.10 -7.34 3.12
N LEU A 43 13.33 -6.83 2.98
CA LEU A 43 14.50 -7.69 2.77
C LEU A 43 14.80 -8.52 4.02
N PRO A 44 15.32 -9.75 3.86
CA PRO A 44 15.66 -10.60 4.99
C PRO A 44 16.73 -9.96 5.88
N ASP A 45 16.60 -10.14 7.19
CA ASP A 45 17.65 -9.77 8.14
C ASP A 45 18.95 -10.55 7.84
N GLY A 46 20.11 -9.89 8.10
CA GLY A 46 21.42 -10.51 7.99
C GLY A 46 22.04 -10.53 6.59
N ILE A 47 21.41 -9.91 5.58
CA ILE A 47 22.10 -9.60 4.33
C ILE A 47 23.00 -8.37 4.53
N ASP A 48 24.13 -8.34 3.81
CA ASP A 48 25.14 -7.28 3.94
C ASP A 48 24.58 -5.87 3.80
N THR A 49 23.58 -5.69 2.94
CA THR A 49 22.93 -4.39 2.71
C THR A 49 22.19 -3.91 3.96
N MET A 50 21.45 -4.78 4.64
CA MET A 50 20.70 -4.40 5.86
C MET A 50 21.67 -4.15 7.02
N THR A 51 22.67 -5.03 7.20
CA THR A 51 23.73 -4.83 8.20
C THR A 51 24.46 -3.51 7.98
N GLY A 52 24.77 -3.17 6.72
CA GLY A 52 25.41 -1.90 6.38
C GLY A 52 24.52 -0.70 6.68
N GLN A 53 23.21 -0.80 6.45
CA GLN A 53 22.24 0.25 6.77
C GLN A 53 22.13 0.48 8.28
N ASP A 54 22.07 -0.59 9.08
CA ASP A 54 22.03 -0.51 10.54
C ASP A 54 23.28 0.20 11.08
N ILE A 55 24.48 -0.17 10.59
CA ILE A 55 25.72 0.51 10.97
C ILE A 55 25.71 2.00 10.59
N MET A 56 25.17 2.34 9.41
CA MET A 56 25.05 3.74 8.99
C MET A 56 24.12 4.54 9.88
N MET A 57 23.02 3.93 10.35
CA MET A 57 22.11 4.59 11.28
C MET A 57 22.72 4.74 12.68
N ASP A 58 23.25 3.66 13.23
CA ASP A 58 23.69 3.60 14.63
C ASP A 58 25.01 4.35 14.87
N GLU A 59 25.96 4.29 13.92
CA GLU A 59 27.31 4.85 14.10
C GLU A 59 27.50 6.21 13.40
N PHE A 60 26.72 6.50 12.35
CA PHE A 60 26.90 7.70 11.53
C PHE A 60 25.73 8.69 11.57
N ASP A 61 24.67 8.40 12.29
CA ASP A 61 23.42 9.19 12.28
C ASP A 61 22.91 9.47 10.84
N SER A 62 23.01 8.47 9.96
CA SER A 62 22.75 8.59 8.53
C SER A 62 21.77 7.52 8.10
N GLY A 63 20.47 7.74 8.36
CA GLY A 63 19.44 6.78 8.05
C GLY A 63 19.05 6.77 6.58
N ALA A 64 18.91 7.95 6.00
CA ALA A 64 18.49 8.12 4.61
C ALA A 64 19.14 9.33 3.96
N PHE A 65 19.19 9.36 2.64
CA PHE A 65 19.70 10.52 1.92
C PHE A 65 18.92 10.80 0.64
N SER A 66 18.93 12.06 0.22
CA SER A 66 18.47 12.52 -1.08
C SER A 66 19.49 13.43 -1.73
N ILE A 67 19.48 13.46 -3.06
CA ILE A 67 20.29 14.37 -3.86
C ILE A 67 19.40 15.51 -4.33
N VAL A 68 19.81 16.73 -4.04
CA VAL A 68 19.16 17.93 -4.53
C VAL A 68 20.03 18.55 -5.62
N MET A 69 19.48 18.66 -6.82
CA MET A 69 20.09 19.37 -7.94
C MET A 69 19.49 20.75 -8.04
N VAL A 70 20.34 21.74 -8.18
CA VAL A 70 19.96 23.15 -8.39
C VAL A 70 20.54 23.61 -9.74
N ASP A 71 19.69 24.21 -10.59
CA ASP A 71 20.11 24.73 -11.89
C ASP A 71 19.97 26.24 -11.95
N LYS A 72 20.98 26.91 -12.55
CA LYS A 72 20.98 28.37 -12.80
C LYS A 72 20.76 29.23 -11.55
N MET A 73 21.38 28.87 -10.42
CA MET A 73 21.34 29.63 -9.19
C MET A 73 22.77 30.03 -8.79
N ASP A 74 22.93 31.25 -8.31
CA ASP A 74 24.24 31.74 -7.83
C ASP A 74 24.62 31.06 -6.50
N ASP A 75 25.92 30.84 -6.27
CA ASP A 75 26.47 30.19 -5.06
C ASP A 75 25.95 30.82 -3.76
N LYS A 76 25.76 32.15 -3.75
CA LYS A 76 25.23 32.88 -2.58
C LYS A 76 23.78 32.48 -2.25
N ASP A 77 22.97 32.25 -3.28
CA ASP A 77 21.57 31.87 -3.10
C ASP A 77 21.45 30.36 -2.82
N VAL A 78 22.34 29.55 -3.37
CA VAL A 78 22.50 28.13 -2.99
C VAL A 78 22.86 28.02 -1.50
N THR A 79 23.81 28.83 -1.01
CA THR A 79 24.16 28.84 0.43
C THR A 79 22.98 29.21 1.32
N LYS A 80 22.18 30.23 0.94
CA LYS A 80 20.95 30.57 1.67
C LYS A 80 19.91 29.46 1.64
N LEU A 81 19.81 28.74 0.52
CA LEU A 81 18.94 27.59 0.40
C LEU A 81 19.38 26.47 1.34
N ILE A 82 20.66 26.15 1.37
CA ILE A 82 21.24 25.17 2.29
C ILE A 82 20.93 25.53 3.76
N ASP A 83 21.06 26.80 4.14
CA ASP A 83 20.77 27.26 5.50
C ASP A 83 19.26 27.14 5.86
N LYS A 84 18.37 27.21 4.87
CA LYS A 84 16.95 26.91 5.06
C LYS A 84 16.69 25.41 5.16
N MET A 85 17.33 24.60 4.30
CA MET A 85 17.20 23.14 4.31
C MET A 85 17.64 22.53 5.63
N LYS A 86 18.75 23.04 6.24
CA LYS A 86 19.25 22.60 7.55
C LYS A 86 18.30 22.88 8.72
N LYS A 87 17.30 23.73 8.53
CA LYS A 87 16.28 24.06 9.54
C LYS A 87 15.01 23.22 9.43
N VAL A 88 14.94 22.38 8.43
CA VAL A 88 13.84 21.44 8.24
C VAL A 88 14.01 20.32 9.25
N ASP A 89 12.96 19.98 9.96
CA ASP A 89 12.95 18.89 10.92
C ASP A 89 13.35 17.59 10.19
N HIS A 90 14.07 16.71 10.88
CA HIS A 90 14.61 15.45 10.35
C HIS A 90 15.70 15.59 9.26
N VAL A 91 16.19 16.79 8.96
CA VAL A 91 17.40 16.99 8.16
C VAL A 91 18.61 17.02 9.10
N SER A 92 19.40 15.94 9.08
CA SER A 92 20.61 15.82 9.88
C SER A 92 21.76 16.68 9.33
N LYS A 93 22.05 16.54 8.04
CA LYS A 93 23.18 17.20 7.38
C LYS A 93 22.84 17.57 5.94
N VAL A 94 23.43 18.67 5.44
CA VAL A 94 23.44 19.01 4.02
C VAL A 94 24.88 19.16 3.59
N LEU A 95 25.31 18.30 2.69
CA LEU A 95 26.69 18.24 2.16
C LEU A 95 26.72 18.86 0.76
N TRP A 96 27.55 19.86 0.59
CA TRP A 96 27.83 20.53 -0.66
C TRP A 96 29.35 20.74 -0.77
N TYR A 97 29.88 21.08 -1.94
CA TYR A 97 31.32 21.28 -2.08
C TYR A 97 31.89 22.35 -1.12
N ASP A 98 31.11 23.35 -0.74
CA ASP A 98 31.46 24.37 0.24
C ASP A 98 31.61 23.83 1.69
N SER A 99 31.09 22.63 1.95
CA SER A 99 31.23 21.98 3.25
C SER A 99 32.69 21.63 3.55
N PHE A 100 33.52 21.39 2.52
CA PHE A 100 34.96 21.15 2.66
C PHE A 100 35.70 22.42 3.08
N GLU A 101 35.28 23.59 2.60
CA GLU A 101 35.86 24.88 3.00
C GLU A 101 35.59 25.17 4.48
N LYS A 102 34.34 24.89 4.94
CA LYS A 102 33.95 24.99 6.35
C LYS A 102 34.69 24.00 7.25
N ALA A 103 35.12 22.88 6.70
CA ALA A 103 36.02 21.90 7.36
C ALA A 103 37.50 22.28 7.34
N GLY A 104 37.87 23.46 6.81
CA GLY A 104 39.21 23.98 6.80
C GLY A 104 40.03 23.63 5.54
N VAL A 105 39.40 23.08 4.50
CA VAL A 105 40.08 22.80 3.21
C VAL A 105 39.76 23.95 2.23
N PRO A 106 40.72 24.81 1.89
CA PRO A 106 40.50 25.91 0.94
C PRO A 106 40.05 25.36 -0.44
N LYS A 107 39.20 26.10 -1.15
CA LYS A 107 38.76 25.74 -2.54
C LYS A 107 39.90 25.45 -3.49
N SER A 108 41.02 26.14 -3.33
CA SER A 108 42.23 25.95 -4.15
C SER A 108 42.94 24.62 -3.92
N MET A 109 42.67 23.93 -2.82
CA MET A 109 43.23 22.61 -2.49
C MET A 109 42.24 21.45 -2.82
N LEU A 110 41.00 21.75 -3.19
CA LEU A 110 40.08 20.74 -3.64
C LEU A 110 40.51 20.20 -5.01
N PRO A 111 40.66 18.87 -5.18
CA PRO A 111 40.92 18.30 -6.49
C PRO A 111 39.80 18.68 -7.47
N ASP A 112 40.18 18.99 -8.72
CA ASP A 112 39.22 19.35 -9.78
C ASP A 112 38.12 18.32 -9.95
N ASP A 113 38.41 17.06 -9.72
CA ASP A 113 37.44 15.96 -9.83
C ASP A 113 36.35 16.05 -8.74
N VAL A 114 36.69 16.48 -7.53
CA VAL A 114 35.74 16.70 -6.46
C VAL A 114 34.81 17.87 -6.81
N TYR A 115 35.38 19.00 -7.27
CA TYR A 115 34.56 20.14 -7.70
C TYR A 115 33.62 19.76 -8.85
N LYS A 116 34.15 19.04 -9.85
CA LYS A 116 33.34 18.56 -11.01
C LYS A 116 32.28 17.53 -10.63
N ALA A 117 32.49 16.78 -9.55
CA ALA A 117 31.48 15.84 -9.05
C ALA A 117 30.22 16.57 -8.53
N PHE A 118 30.38 17.75 -7.94
CA PHE A 118 29.27 18.56 -7.45
C PHE A 118 28.74 19.56 -8.47
N ASN A 119 29.54 19.98 -9.46
CA ASN A 119 29.19 21.07 -10.36
C ASN A 119 29.39 20.67 -11.82
N LYS A 120 28.37 20.93 -12.65
CA LYS A 120 28.42 20.71 -14.09
C LYS A 120 27.62 21.78 -14.84
N GLY A 121 28.30 22.59 -15.65
CA GLY A 121 27.67 23.71 -16.36
C GLY A 121 27.12 24.74 -15.37
N THR A 122 25.81 24.96 -15.43
CA THR A 122 25.08 25.89 -14.56
C THR A 122 24.40 25.19 -13.38
N SER A 123 24.61 23.88 -13.25
CA SER A 123 23.94 23.05 -12.23
C SER A 123 24.92 22.64 -11.15
N THR A 124 24.44 22.61 -9.91
CA THR A 124 25.14 22.07 -8.76
C THR A 124 24.27 21.02 -8.07
N ILE A 125 24.93 20.03 -7.45
CA ILE A 125 24.25 19.02 -6.62
C ILE A 125 24.69 19.13 -5.17
N MET A 126 23.77 18.78 -4.28
CA MET A 126 24.05 18.63 -2.85
C MET A 126 23.39 17.36 -2.33
N MET A 127 23.94 16.77 -1.28
CA MET A 127 23.38 15.62 -0.60
C MET A 127 22.73 16.08 0.70
N VAL A 128 21.47 15.71 0.88
CA VAL A 128 20.72 15.93 2.12
C VAL A 128 20.63 14.59 2.84
N ILE A 129 21.06 14.54 4.08
CA ILE A 129 21.04 13.36 4.95
C ILE A 129 19.95 13.56 6.00
N PHE A 130 19.16 12.53 6.23
CA PHE A 130 18.07 12.52 7.20
C PHE A 130 18.44 11.65 8.41
N ASP A 131 17.81 11.91 9.54
CA ASP A 131 18.00 11.19 10.81
C ASP A 131 17.03 10.00 10.98
N ASP A 132 16.19 9.74 9.99
CA ASP A 132 15.21 8.65 9.97
C ASP A 132 15.44 7.77 8.72
N THR A 133 14.76 6.63 8.64
CA THR A 133 14.85 5.70 7.50
C THR A 133 14.26 6.30 6.23
N SER A 134 14.53 5.67 5.07
CA SER A 134 14.02 6.14 3.78
C SER A 134 12.49 6.20 3.69
N SER A 135 11.80 5.35 4.44
CA SER A 135 10.33 5.27 4.53
C SER A 135 9.78 5.86 5.82
N GLY A 136 10.64 6.39 6.69
CA GLY A 136 10.23 7.03 7.94
C GLY A 136 9.34 8.24 7.68
N GLU A 137 8.33 8.43 8.53
CA GLU A 137 7.41 9.58 8.40
C GLU A 137 8.19 10.90 8.46
N GLY A 138 9.22 10.99 9.33
CA GLY A 138 10.07 12.15 9.43
C GLY A 138 10.82 12.48 8.13
N THR A 139 11.41 11.48 7.46
CA THR A 139 12.07 11.67 6.16
C THR A 139 11.09 12.10 5.06
N MET A 140 9.92 11.49 4.99
CA MET A 140 8.91 11.84 3.99
C MET A 140 8.36 13.26 4.19
N ASP A 141 8.14 13.66 5.44
CA ASP A 141 7.72 15.02 5.79
C ASP A 141 8.82 16.05 5.49
N ALA A 142 10.08 15.73 5.81
CA ALA A 142 11.22 16.56 5.47
C ALA A 142 11.34 16.77 3.95
N ILE A 143 11.21 15.72 3.14
CA ILE A 143 11.24 15.82 1.67
C ILE A 143 10.09 16.70 1.16
N THR A 144 8.91 16.56 1.73
CA THR A 144 7.75 17.39 1.36
C THR A 144 8.00 18.86 1.72
N GLN A 145 8.56 19.16 2.90
CA GLN A 145 8.94 20.50 3.30
C GLN A 145 10.07 21.06 2.41
N LEU A 146 11.09 20.25 2.10
CA LEU A 146 12.16 20.63 1.17
C LEU A 146 11.62 21.01 -0.20
N ARG A 147 10.66 20.28 -0.75
CA ARG A 147 10.00 20.62 -2.02
C ARG A 147 9.26 21.94 -1.97
N ASN A 148 8.63 22.25 -0.85
CA ASN A 148 7.95 23.53 -0.66
C ASN A 148 8.94 24.70 -0.52
N LEU A 149 10.15 24.46 0.00
CA LEU A 149 11.21 25.45 0.09
C LEU A 149 11.95 25.68 -1.23
N THR A 150 11.98 24.63 -2.08
CA THR A 150 12.68 24.67 -3.36
C THR A 150 11.78 25.26 -4.43
N GLN A 151 12.36 26.15 -5.25
CA GLN A 151 11.69 26.73 -6.40
C GLN A 151 11.79 25.80 -7.64
N LYS A 152 11.18 26.18 -8.75
CA LYS A 152 11.20 25.43 -10.02
C LYS A 152 12.59 25.08 -10.58
N GLN A 153 13.66 25.64 -10.02
CA GLN A 153 15.07 25.39 -10.41
C GLN A 153 15.72 24.26 -9.61
N CYS A 154 15.00 23.65 -8.65
CA CYS A 154 15.53 22.61 -7.78
C CYS A 154 14.78 21.30 -8.02
N TYR A 155 15.53 20.21 -8.08
CA TYR A 155 15.03 18.86 -8.27
C TYR A 155 15.56 17.99 -7.15
N ILE A 156 14.66 17.31 -6.43
CA ILE A 156 15.02 16.37 -5.35
C ILE A 156 14.87 14.95 -5.89
N SER A 157 15.90 14.14 -5.76
CA SER A 157 15.97 12.75 -6.21
C SER A 157 16.71 11.89 -5.18
N GLY A 158 16.71 10.58 -5.39
CA GLY A 158 17.28 9.60 -4.48
C GLY A 158 16.22 8.67 -3.92
N ILE A 159 16.65 7.62 -3.21
CA ILE A 159 15.75 6.56 -2.74
C ILE A 159 14.63 7.13 -1.87
N SER A 160 14.95 7.99 -0.91
CA SER A 160 13.96 8.58 -0.01
C SER A 160 12.93 9.44 -0.74
N ALA A 161 13.37 10.21 -1.75
CA ALA A 161 12.47 10.99 -2.59
C ALA A 161 11.55 10.10 -3.44
N ILE A 162 12.08 8.99 -3.97
CA ILE A 162 11.30 8.01 -4.74
C ILE A 162 10.24 7.35 -3.84
N VAL A 163 10.58 6.97 -2.62
CA VAL A 163 9.64 6.38 -1.65
C VAL A 163 8.51 7.38 -1.34
N THR A 164 8.86 8.66 -1.11
CA THR A 164 7.87 9.73 -0.88
C THR A 164 6.96 9.92 -2.08
N ASP A 165 7.50 9.93 -3.32
CA ASP A 165 6.70 10.05 -4.54
C ASP A 165 5.80 8.84 -4.75
N THR A 166 6.32 7.64 -4.46
CA THR A 166 5.53 6.40 -4.53
C THR A 166 4.34 6.46 -3.59
N LYS A 167 4.53 6.95 -2.36
CA LYS A 167 3.43 7.14 -1.40
C LYS A 167 2.35 8.05 -2.00
N VAL A 168 2.74 9.25 -2.41
CA VAL A 168 1.79 10.25 -2.97
C VAL A 168 1.05 9.69 -4.18
N LEU A 169 1.77 9.04 -5.09
CA LEU A 169 1.20 8.46 -6.30
C LEU A 169 0.21 7.33 -5.98
N VAL A 170 0.61 6.39 -5.11
CA VAL A 170 -0.25 5.27 -4.70
C VAL A 170 -1.51 5.77 -4.00
N GLU A 171 -1.39 6.74 -3.08
CA GLU A 171 -2.56 7.30 -2.38
C GLU A 171 -3.54 7.98 -3.34
N GLN A 172 -3.05 8.68 -4.36
CA GLN A 172 -3.88 9.34 -5.36
C GLN A 172 -4.52 8.36 -6.35
N GLU A 173 -3.75 7.42 -6.86
CA GLU A 173 -4.18 6.55 -7.94
C GLU A 173 -4.98 5.33 -7.46
N MET A 174 -4.65 4.76 -6.30
CA MET A 174 -5.29 3.55 -5.81
C MET A 174 -6.81 3.69 -5.73
N PHE A 175 -7.31 4.82 -5.22
CA PHE A 175 -8.75 5.07 -5.13
C PHE A 175 -9.41 5.09 -6.52
N ILE A 176 -8.76 5.73 -7.50
CA ILE A 176 -9.27 5.83 -8.87
C ILE A 176 -9.35 4.44 -9.51
N TYR A 177 -8.30 3.64 -9.40
CA TYR A 177 -8.27 2.28 -9.99
C TYR A 177 -9.26 1.34 -9.32
N VAL A 178 -9.44 1.41 -8.01
CA VAL A 178 -10.46 0.63 -7.31
C VAL A 178 -11.86 1.02 -7.77
N CYS A 179 -12.15 2.30 -7.96
CA CYS A 179 -13.43 2.77 -8.50
C CYS A 179 -13.66 2.29 -9.94
N ILE A 180 -12.64 2.34 -10.80
CA ILE A 180 -12.72 1.83 -12.18
C ILE A 180 -12.99 0.33 -12.17
N ALA A 181 -12.25 -0.44 -11.36
CA ALA A 181 -12.44 -1.88 -11.23
C ALA A 181 -13.86 -2.23 -10.75
N ALA A 182 -14.37 -1.51 -9.73
CA ALA A 182 -15.74 -1.69 -9.24
C ALA A 182 -16.78 -1.38 -10.32
N LEU A 183 -16.60 -0.31 -11.08
CA LEU A 183 -17.51 0.08 -12.16
C LEU A 183 -17.52 -0.99 -13.28
N VAL A 184 -16.34 -1.45 -13.72
CA VAL A 184 -16.23 -2.53 -14.70
C VAL A 184 -16.89 -3.80 -14.19
N SER A 185 -16.69 -4.15 -12.92
CA SER A 185 -17.31 -5.32 -12.29
C SER A 185 -18.84 -5.20 -12.27
N ILE A 186 -19.42 -4.03 -11.97
CA ILE A 186 -20.87 -3.80 -12.02
C ILE A 186 -21.39 -4.01 -13.44
N VAL A 187 -20.69 -3.51 -14.45
CA VAL A 187 -21.10 -3.69 -15.86
C VAL A 187 -21.09 -5.17 -16.24
N VAL A 188 -19.99 -5.89 -15.92
CA VAL A 188 -19.90 -7.32 -16.20
C VAL A 188 -20.97 -8.13 -15.49
N LEU A 189 -21.18 -7.88 -14.18
CA LEU A 189 -22.24 -8.53 -13.42
C LEU A 189 -23.62 -8.25 -14.00
N SER A 190 -23.88 -7.00 -14.42
CA SER A 190 -25.15 -6.59 -15.00
C SER A 190 -25.44 -7.22 -16.35
N LEU A 191 -24.38 -7.60 -17.08
CA LEU A 191 -24.51 -8.34 -18.36
C LEU A 191 -24.73 -9.84 -18.14
N LEU A 192 -24.20 -10.38 -17.04
CA LEU A 192 -24.29 -11.81 -16.71
C LEU A 192 -25.57 -12.16 -15.92
N MET A 193 -26.17 -11.17 -15.29
CA MET A 193 -27.36 -11.34 -14.43
C MET A 193 -28.54 -10.57 -15.01
N ASP A 194 -29.73 -11.12 -14.89
CA ASP A 194 -30.97 -10.54 -15.42
C ASP A 194 -31.45 -9.30 -14.66
N SER A 195 -30.68 -8.84 -13.65
CA SER A 195 -31.06 -7.71 -12.78
C SER A 195 -29.89 -6.85 -12.34
N TYR A 196 -29.95 -5.56 -12.65
CA TYR A 196 -28.96 -4.57 -12.19
C TYR A 196 -28.92 -4.40 -10.66
N LEU A 197 -30.05 -4.60 -9.99
CA LEU A 197 -30.15 -4.49 -8.53
C LEU A 197 -29.32 -5.55 -7.83
N ILE A 198 -29.28 -6.76 -8.33
CA ILE A 198 -28.51 -7.87 -7.77
C ILE A 198 -27.02 -7.57 -7.86
N SER A 199 -26.56 -7.06 -9.00
CA SER A 199 -25.17 -6.64 -9.21
C SER A 199 -24.73 -5.59 -8.19
N ILE A 200 -25.58 -4.62 -7.87
CA ILE A 200 -25.31 -3.58 -6.87
C ILE A 200 -25.19 -4.20 -5.45
N PHE A 201 -26.10 -5.12 -5.08
CA PHE A 201 -26.02 -5.79 -3.78
C PHE A 201 -24.78 -6.66 -3.62
N PHE A 202 -24.35 -7.33 -4.69
CA PHE A 202 -23.10 -8.10 -4.67
C PHE A 202 -21.91 -7.18 -4.50
N MET A 203 -21.83 -6.08 -5.23
CA MET A 203 -20.76 -5.10 -5.06
C MET A 203 -20.73 -4.49 -3.66
N LEU A 204 -21.89 -4.24 -3.06
CA LEU A 204 -21.97 -3.77 -1.68
C LEU A 204 -21.40 -4.83 -0.70
N SER A 205 -21.76 -6.08 -0.90
CA SER A 205 -21.25 -7.20 -0.08
C SER A 205 -19.73 -7.37 -0.22
N ILE A 206 -19.21 -7.29 -1.46
CA ILE A 206 -17.77 -7.36 -1.73
C ILE A 206 -17.06 -6.16 -1.11
N GLY A 207 -17.63 -4.95 -1.22
CA GLY A 207 -17.10 -3.75 -0.59
C GLY A 207 -17.00 -3.89 0.94
N MET A 208 -18.00 -4.46 1.59
CA MET A 208 -17.95 -4.79 3.02
C MET A 208 -16.81 -5.78 3.33
N ALA A 209 -16.67 -6.84 2.52
CA ALA A 209 -15.60 -7.83 2.70
C ALA A 209 -14.19 -7.20 2.56
N ILE A 210 -13.99 -6.29 1.59
CA ILE A 210 -12.74 -5.54 1.44
C ILE A 210 -12.44 -4.69 2.69
N ILE A 211 -13.46 -3.99 3.22
CA ILE A 211 -13.31 -3.19 4.44
C ILE A 211 -12.95 -4.07 5.64
N TYR A 212 -13.54 -5.26 5.78
CA TYR A 212 -13.17 -6.20 6.86
C TYR A 212 -11.74 -6.68 6.72
N ASN A 213 -11.32 -7.06 5.52
CA ASN A 213 -9.96 -7.50 5.27
C ASN A 213 -8.95 -6.39 5.58
N LEU A 214 -9.11 -5.22 4.98
CA LEU A 214 -8.21 -4.09 5.21
C LEU A 214 -8.25 -3.60 6.66
N GLY A 215 -9.43 -3.59 7.29
CA GLY A 215 -9.61 -3.17 8.66
C GLY A 215 -9.01 -4.12 9.69
N SER A 216 -9.00 -5.43 9.43
CA SER A 216 -8.40 -6.40 10.34
C SER A 216 -6.87 -6.37 10.35
N ASN A 217 -6.23 -5.65 9.43
CA ASN A 217 -4.78 -5.53 9.35
C ASN A 217 -4.18 -4.72 10.51
N PHE A 218 -4.96 -3.94 11.24
CA PHE A 218 -4.46 -3.23 12.43
C PHE A 218 -3.85 -4.19 13.47
N VAL A 219 -4.27 -5.46 13.49
CA VAL A 219 -3.70 -6.50 14.37
C VAL A 219 -2.28 -6.89 13.95
N VAL A 220 -1.99 -6.81 12.64
CA VAL A 220 -0.65 -7.04 12.08
C VAL A 220 0.25 -5.82 12.32
N GLY A 221 -0.35 -4.63 12.42
CA GLY A 221 0.29 -3.36 12.72
C GLY A 221 0.67 -2.58 11.46
N GLU A 222 1.46 -3.16 10.58
CA GLU A 222 1.97 -2.51 9.36
C GLU A 222 1.85 -3.47 8.17
N ILE A 223 1.46 -2.95 7.02
CA ILE A 223 1.37 -3.70 5.77
C ILE A 223 2.03 -2.93 4.63
N SER A 224 2.53 -3.65 3.62
CA SER A 224 3.05 -3.03 2.39
C SER A 224 1.93 -2.33 1.59
N TYR A 225 2.28 -1.23 0.94
CA TYR A 225 1.39 -0.59 -0.04
C TYR A 225 0.99 -1.54 -1.18
N LEU A 226 1.89 -2.45 -1.59
CA LEU A 226 1.58 -3.49 -2.58
C LEU A 226 0.52 -4.45 -2.06
N THR A 227 0.67 -4.92 -0.82
CA THR A 227 -0.32 -5.79 -0.17
C THR A 227 -1.68 -5.11 -0.07
N LYS A 228 -1.71 -3.84 0.33
CA LYS A 228 -2.95 -3.05 0.42
C LYS A 228 -3.66 -2.95 -0.93
N ALA A 229 -2.92 -2.62 -1.99
CA ALA A 229 -3.46 -2.47 -3.34
C ALA A 229 -3.96 -3.82 -3.91
N LEU A 230 -3.14 -4.86 -3.80
CA LEU A 230 -3.47 -6.20 -4.28
C LEU A 230 -4.65 -6.81 -3.51
N ALA A 231 -4.71 -6.64 -2.18
CA ALA A 231 -5.81 -7.14 -1.37
C ALA A 231 -7.16 -6.60 -1.85
N ALA A 232 -7.27 -5.31 -2.13
CA ALA A 232 -8.52 -4.73 -2.61
C ALA A 232 -8.95 -5.28 -3.98
N VAL A 233 -8.02 -5.34 -4.94
CA VAL A 233 -8.31 -5.75 -6.34
C VAL A 233 -8.54 -7.26 -6.45
N LEU A 234 -7.68 -8.07 -5.82
CA LEU A 234 -7.82 -9.53 -5.89
C LEU A 234 -9.05 -10.02 -5.13
N GLN A 235 -9.37 -9.41 -3.99
CA GLN A 235 -10.57 -9.77 -3.26
C GLN A 235 -11.84 -9.46 -4.06
N LEU A 236 -11.86 -8.33 -4.79
CA LEU A 236 -12.97 -8.01 -5.68
C LEU A 236 -13.17 -9.12 -6.72
N GLY A 237 -12.11 -9.55 -7.41
CA GLY A 237 -12.18 -10.60 -8.43
C GLY A 237 -12.61 -11.96 -7.87
N VAL A 238 -11.91 -12.44 -6.83
CA VAL A 238 -12.16 -13.78 -6.26
C VAL A 238 -13.53 -13.88 -5.60
N THR A 239 -13.98 -12.83 -4.91
CA THR A 239 -15.30 -12.87 -4.22
C THR A 239 -16.46 -12.77 -5.19
N MET A 240 -16.26 -12.11 -6.33
CA MET A 240 -17.27 -11.99 -7.38
C MET A 240 -17.69 -13.36 -7.94
N ASP A 241 -16.72 -14.24 -8.22
CA ASP A 241 -16.98 -15.56 -8.77
C ASP A 241 -17.87 -16.41 -7.85
N TYR A 242 -17.66 -16.37 -6.54
CA TYR A 242 -18.50 -17.08 -5.57
C TYR A 242 -19.93 -16.55 -5.54
N SER A 243 -20.10 -15.25 -5.71
CA SER A 243 -21.42 -14.61 -5.74
C SER A 243 -22.21 -15.01 -6.98
N ILE A 244 -21.56 -15.03 -8.14
CA ILE A 244 -22.15 -15.49 -9.43
C ILE A 244 -22.58 -16.95 -9.31
N PHE A 245 -21.71 -17.81 -8.78
CA PHE A 245 -21.99 -19.24 -8.65
C PHE A 245 -23.17 -19.51 -7.71
N LEU A 246 -23.25 -18.81 -6.59
CA LEU A 246 -24.41 -18.92 -5.68
C LEU A 246 -25.69 -18.44 -6.34
N TRP A 247 -25.63 -17.35 -7.12
CA TRP A 247 -26.78 -16.81 -7.80
C TRP A 247 -27.37 -17.76 -8.83
N HIS A 248 -26.56 -18.31 -9.72
CA HIS A 248 -27.01 -19.29 -10.70
C HIS A 248 -27.61 -20.54 -10.04
N SER A 249 -26.99 -21.04 -8.97
CA SER A 249 -27.57 -22.14 -8.21
C SER A 249 -28.91 -21.78 -7.58
N PHE A 250 -29.08 -20.52 -7.15
CA PHE A 250 -30.35 -20.05 -6.62
C PHE A 250 -31.45 -19.98 -7.71
N GLU A 251 -31.11 -19.52 -8.92
CA GLU A 251 -32.08 -19.48 -10.03
C GLU A 251 -32.55 -20.90 -10.42
N GLU A 252 -31.63 -21.86 -10.51
CA GLU A 252 -31.99 -23.27 -10.77
C GLU A 252 -32.90 -23.87 -9.69
N GLU A 253 -32.60 -23.60 -8.43
CA GLU A 253 -33.39 -24.11 -7.32
C GLU A 253 -34.76 -23.38 -7.21
N LEU A 254 -34.83 -22.10 -7.62
CA LEU A 254 -36.07 -21.33 -7.61
C LEU A 254 -37.13 -21.92 -8.57
N GLU A 255 -36.69 -22.41 -9.74
CA GLU A 255 -37.56 -23.12 -10.68
C GLU A 255 -38.09 -24.44 -10.09
N LYS A 256 -37.24 -25.20 -9.36
CA LYS A 256 -37.62 -26.46 -8.74
C LYS A 256 -38.58 -26.31 -7.55
N HIS A 257 -38.60 -25.15 -6.93
CA HIS A 257 -39.45 -24.84 -5.75
C HIS A 257 -40.67 -23.97 -6.05
N ASP A 258 -41.13 -23.92 -7.32
CA ASP A 258 -42.29 -23.16 -7.75
C ASP A 258 -42.31 -21.70 -7.25
N GLY A 259 -41.11 -21.09 -7.12
CA GLY A 259 -40.92 -19.69 -6.70
C GLY A 259 -40.80 -19.46 -5.18
N ASP A 260 -40.74 -20.51 -4.34
CA ASP A 260 -40.40 -20.33 -2.91
C ASP A 260 -38.92 -19.97 -2.71
N SER A 261 -38.65 -18.66 -2.67
CA SER A 261 -37.31 -18.11 -2.53
C SER A 261 -36.57 -18.57 -1.27
N LYS A 262 -37.25 -18.93 -0.19
CA LYS A 262 -36.61 -19.35 1.05
C LYS A 262 -36.09 -20.78 0.96
N SER A 263 -36.87 -21.70 0.45
CA SER A 263 -36.50 -23.08 0.25
C SER A 263 -35.43 -23.18 -0.85
N ALA A 264 -35.61 -22.46 -1.96
CA ALA A 264 -34.68 -22.38 -3.04
C ALA A 264 -33.27 -21.86 -2.58
N MET A 265 -33.23 -20.79 -1.82
CA MET A 265 -31.98 -20.27 -1.30
C MET A 265 -31.29 -21.24 -0.31
N ALA A 266 -32.06 -21.92 0.55
CA ALA A 266 -31.49 -22.90 1.45
C ALA A 266 -30.85 -24.10 0.72
N ASP A 267 -31.49 -24.58 -0.36
CA ASP A 267 -30.96 -25.67 -1.16
C ASP A 267 -29.83 -25.22 -2.08
N ALA A 268 -29.85 -24.00 -2.62
CA ALA A 268 -28.74 -23.40 -3.36
C ALA A 268 -27.47 -23.28 -2.49
N ILE A 269 -27.58 -22.77 -1.27
CA ILE A 269 -26.48 -22.73 -0.31
C ILE A 269 -25.96 -24.15 -0.02
N ALA A 270 -26.86 -25.12 0.17
CA ALA A 270 -26.46 -26.51 0.44
C ALA A 270 -25.74 -27.17 -0.75
N ALA A 271 -26.09 -26.82 -1.96
CA ALA A 271 -25.46 -27.32 -3.19
C ALA A 271 -24.08 -26.71 -3.43
N THR A 272 -23.93 -25.41 -3.19
CA THR A 272 -22.73 -24.64 -3.56
C THR A 272 -21.65 -24.64 -2.47
N ILE A 273 -22.00 -24.78 -1.20
CA ILE A 273 -21.07 -24.61 -0.07
C ILE A 273 -19.84 -25.52 -0.14
N SER A 274 -19.99 -26.77 -0.62
CA SER A 274 -18.86 -27.70 -0.71
C SER A 274 -17.84 -27.23 -1.76
N SER A 275 -18.30 -26.77 -2.91
CA SER A 275 -17.44 -26.28 -3.99
C SER A 275 -16.77 -24.97 -3.60
N VAL A 276 -17.51 -24.05 -3.01
CA VAL A 276 -16.98 -22.75 -2.53
C VAL A 276 -15.93 -22.96 -1.45
N VAL A 277 -16.20 -23.79 -0.44
CA VAL A 277 -15.22 -24.08 0.63
C VAL A 277 -13.97 -24.77 0.09
N SER A 278 -14.12 -25.75 -0.82
CA SER A 278 -12.96 -26.42 -1.41
C SER A 278 -12.08 -25.47 -2.23
N SER A 279 -12.69 -24.60 -3.04
CA SER A 279 -11.96 -23.57 -3.78
C SER A 279 -11.27 -22.56 -2.85
N SER A 280 -11.98 -22.10 -1.82
CA SER A 280 -11.42 -21.18 -0.83
C SER A 280 -10.22 -21.78 -0.08
N ILE A 281 -10.29 -23.05 0.33
CA ILE A 281 -9.17 -23.74 1.00
C ILE A 281 -7.94 -23.79 0.09
N THR A 282 -8.12 -24.06 -1.21
CA THR A 282 -7.01 -24.10 -2.17
C THR A 282 -6.35 -22.71 -2.30
N THR A 283 -7.17 -21.67 -2.41
CA THR A 283 -6.69 -20.27 -2.50
C THR A 283 -5.95 -19.86 -1.24
N VAL A 284 -6.52 -20.14 -0.05
CA VAL A 284 -5.88 -19.89 1.25
C VAL A 284 -4.55 -20.65 1.37
N ALA A 285 -4.50 -21.92 0.96
CA ALA A 285 -3.27 -22.69 0.98
C ALA A 285 -2.17 -22.08 0.09
N CYS A 286 -2.52 -21.55 -1.08
CA CYS A 286 -1.58 -20.83 -1.94
C CYS A 286 -1.03 -19.58 -1.26
N PHE A 287 -1.87 -18.78 -0.61
CA PHE A 287 -1.42 -17.58 0.10
C PHE A 287 -0.60 -17.92 1.35
N ILE A 288 -0.95 -18.99 2.09
CA ILE A 288 -0.14 -19.46 3.21
C ILE A 288 1.25 -19.91 2.72
N ALA A 289 1.36 -20.48 1.52
CA ALA A 289 2.67 -20.86 0.97
C ALA A 289 3.59 -19.64 0.78
N LEU A 290 3.07 -18.44 0.50
CA LEU A 290 3.86 -17.20 0.42
C LEU A 290 4.49 -16.83 1.76
N CYS A 291 3.88 -17.22 2.89
CA CYS A 291 4.42 -16.92 4.22
C CYS A 291 5.77 -17.60 4.51
N PHE A 292 6.16 -18.60 3.72
CA PHE A 292 7.44 -19.30 3.85
C PHE A 292 8.56 -18.72 2.99
N MET A 293 8.31 -17.60 2.30
CA MET A 293 9.34 -16.91 1.52
C MET A 293 10.33 -16.22 2.46
N SER A 294 11.61 -16.21 2.07
CA SER A 294 12.66 -15.44 2.79
C SER A 294 12.44 -13.93 2.67
N PHE A 295 11.86 -13.46 1.59
CA PHE A 295 11.45 -12.07 1.42
C PHE A 295 10.16 -11.82 2.23
N THR A 296 10.26 -11.02 3.29
CA THR A 296 9.17 -10.86 4.27
C THR A 296 7.90 -10.21 3.71
N LEU A 297 7.96 -9.60 2.53
CA LEU A 297 6.78 -9.18 1.78
C LEU A 297 5.85 -10.36 1.46
N GLY A 298 6.42 -11.57 1.26
CA GLY A 298 5.64 -12.80 1.08
C GLY A 298 4.80 -13.14 2.31
N LEU A 299 5.34 -12.94 3.51
CA LEU A 299 4.62 -13.11 4.77
C LEU A 299 3.45 -12.11 4.88
N ASP A 300 3.72 -10.85 4.58
CA ASP A 300 2.73 -9.78 4.61
C ASP A 300 1.57 -10.07 3.62
N LEU A 301 1.88 -10.33 2.35
CA LEU A 301 0.91 -10.75 1.33
C LEU A 301 0.15 -12.01 1.76
N GLY A 302 0.87 -13.01 2.23
CA GLY A 302 0.31 -14.31 2.62
C GLY A 302 -0.74 -14.18 3.72
N ILE A 303 -0.43 -13.47 4.79
CA ILE A 303 -1.37 -13.26 5.91
C ILE A 303 -2.58 -12.44 5.48
N VAL A 304 -2.37 -11.34 4.77
CA VAL A 304 -3.46 -10.42 4.39
C VAL A 304 -4.41 -11.05 3.38
N MET A 305 -3.90 -11.90 2.49
CA MET A 305 -4.70 -12.53 1.44
C MET A 305 -5.32 -13.87 1.86
N ALA A 306 -4.74 -14.56 2.87
CA ALA A 306 -5.27 -15.83 3.36
C ALA A 306 -6.50 -15.67 4.29
N LYS A 307 -6.70 -14.49 4.87
CA LYS A 307 -7.88 -14.21 5.73
C LYS A 307 -9.06 -13.70 4.92
#